data_87ed3e8f4f4faccbdc0211377151076c
#
_entry.id   87ed3e8f4f4faccbdc0211377151076c
#
_cell.length_a   1.000
_cell.length_b   1.000
_cell.length_c   1.000
_cell.angle_alpha   90.00
_cell.angle_beta   90.00
_cell.angle_gamma   90.00
#
_symmetry.space_group_name_H-M   'P 1'
#
loop_
_entity.id
_entity.type
_entity.pdbx_description
1 polymer ?
#
loop_
_entity_poly.entity_id
_entity_poly.type
_entity_poly.pdbx_seq_one_letter_code
_entity_poly.pdbx_strand_id
1 'polypeptide(L)'
;MENNEPNVGSSDQIGAEMAVRRWRIILWDQQAHRRARIRKLVDALGARAIEMLDLQRTLFSSACCVAAVGTGSEPNGEGMLAIRELKSQGFEIVAYGDGSEHWSVKRKCFSLLAGAGQLLDSGNAHFDARFQDALTQILKVEAKKQEEDQEITSAMRSMGMVGSSMAMADVFRSIIRFSTLSDLPVLIVGETGTGKEGLARALHRLDPKRREGPFVAVNCGAIAAPLAESEFFGHRRGAFTGADRDRKGLIRSAEGGVLFLDEIGELDAALQAKLLRVLQESRVLGVGEDRDIQVNVRVVAATNRDLDQMGQQSRFRADLFHRLNVLSIRVPPLSERADDLAPLTQHFL
;
A
#
# COMPACT_ATOMS: atom_id res chain seq x y z
N MET A 1 38.12 23.16 35.81
CA MET A 1 37.40 23.23 34.52
C MET A 1 37.24 21.79 34.05
N GLU A 2 36.20 21.14 34.56
CA GLU A 2 35.82 19.77 34.20
C GLU A 2 34.81 19.83 33.05
N ASN A 3 35.19 19.21 31.94
CA ASN A 3 34.31 19.05 30.76
C ASN A 3 33.30 17.95 31.08
N ASN A 4 32.06 18.31 31.15
CA ASN A 4 30.91 17.40 31.25
C ASN A 4 30.37 17.19 29.86
N GLU A 5 30.78 16.10 29.17
CA GLU A 5 30.17 15.66 27.93
C GLU A 5 28.87 14.90 28.28
N PRO A 6 27.74 15.19 27.64
CA PRO A 6 26.52 14.44 27.88
C PRO A 6 26.61 13.07 27.18
N ASN A 7 26.43 12.02 27.96
CA ASN A 7 26.31 10.64 27.53
C ASN A 7 25.02 10.43 26.70
N VAL A 8 25.14 10.49 25.35
CA VAL A 8 24.03 10.35 24.39
C VAL A 8 23.71 8.87 24.08
N GLY A 9 24.42 7.92 24.71
CA GLY A 9 24.36 6.50 24.34
C GLY A 9 23.25 5.65 25.01
N SER A 10 22.49 6.16 25.98
CA SER A 10 21.61 5.29 26.77
C SER A 10 20.14 5.25 26.34
N SER A 11 19.62 6.27 25.67
CA SER A 11 18.22 6.33 25.27
C SER A 11 17.91 5.46 24.03
N ASP A 12 18.83 5.39 23.06
CA ASP A 12 18.64 4.58 21.85
C ASP A 12 18.74 3.07 22.12
N GLN A 13 19.59 2.66 23.07
CA GLN A 13 19.69 1.26 23.48
C GLN A 13 18.44 0.79 24.24
N ILE A 14 17.90 1.61 25.14
CA ILE A 14 16.68 1.28 25.90
C ILE A 14 15.45 1.23 24.98
N GLY A 15 15.37 2.13 23.98
CA GLY A 15 14.33 2.11 22.95
C GLY A 15 14.39 0.86 22.08
N ALA A 16 15.58 0.44 21.68
CA ALA A 16 15.79 -0.79 20.88
C ALA A 16 15.47 -2.06 21.69
N GLU A 17 15.85 -2.14 22.98
CA GLU A 17 15.51 -3.27 23.84
C GLU A 17 14.01 -3.40 24.12
N MET A 18 13.29 -2.29 24.32
CA MET A 18 11.83 -2.32 24.48
C MET A 18 11.09 -2.70 23.21
N ALA A 19 11.59 -2.32 22.02
CA ALA A 19 11.01 -2.72 20.73
C ALA A 19 11.17 -4.24 20.50
N VAL A 20 12.31 -4.82 20.80
CA VAL A 20 12.62 -6.24 20.58
C VAL A 20 11.75 -7.18 21.44
N ARG A 21 11.31 -6.79 22.63
CA ARG A 21 10.43 -7.59 23.52
C ARG A 21 9.05 -7.93 22.92
N ARG A 22 8.63 -7.26 21.85
CA ARG A 22 7.34 -7.50 21.18
C ARG A 22 7.42 -8.54 20.06
N TRP A 23 8.63 -8.91 19.64
CA TRP A 23 8.82 -9.77 18.48
C TRP A 23 8.67 -11.24 18.82
N ARG A 24 8.01 -11.96 17.91
CA ARG A 24 7.91 -13.42 17.92
C ARG A 24 8.67 -13.95 16.73
N ILE A 25 9.62 -14.84 16.94
CA ILE A 25 10.47 -15.43 15.91
C ILE A 25 10.10 -16.90 15.79
N ILE A 26 9.73 -17.32 14.58
CA ILE A 26 9.47 -18.72 14.27
C ILE A 26 10.81 -19.46 14.30
N LEU A 27 10.87 -20.53 15.03
CA LEU A 27 12.02 -21.42 15.08
C LEU A 27 11.64 -22.79 14.55
N TRP A 28 12.15 -23.12 13.38
CA TRP A 28 12.01 -24.42 12.77
C TRP A 28 13.37 -25.11 12.64
N ASP A 29 13.57 -26.24 13.29
CA ASP A 29 14.75 -27.10 13.18
C ASP A 29 14.40 -28.50 13.70
N GLN A 30 14.83 -29.54 13.00
CA GLN A 30 14.61 -30.92 13.43
C GLN A 30 15.50 -31.28 14.62
N GLN A 31 16.68 -30.70 14.77
CA GLN A 31 17.66 -31.01 15.79
C GLN A 31 17.38 -30.27 17.11
N ALA A 32 17.01 -31.01 18.14
CA ALA A 32 16.62 -30.45 19.43
C ALA A 32 17.72 -29.60 20.10
N HIS A 33 19.00 -29.99 19.97
CA HIS A 33 20.11 -29.24 20.57
C HIS A 33 20.33 -27.89 19.89
N ARG A 34 20.19 -27.83 18.57
CA ARG A 34 20.26 -26.57 17.82
C ARG A 34 19.09 -25.66 18.16
N ARG A 35 17.86 -26.21 18.23
CA ARG A 35 16.68 -25.43 18.66
C ARG A 35 16.90 -24.79 20.01
N ALA A 36 17.42 -25.55 20.98
CA ALA A 36 17.68 -25.03 22.32
C ALA A 36 18.73 -23.90 22.33
N ARG A 37 19.79 -24.02 21.49
CA ARG A 37 20.79 -22.95 21.31
C ARG A 37 20.17 -21.70 20.72
N ILE A 38 19.44 -21.83 19.60
CA ILE A 38 18.81 -20.71 18.91
C ILE A 38 17.77 -20.01 19.81
N ARG A 39 16.96 -20.78 20.54
CA ARG A 39 16.02 -20.21 21.53
C ARG A 39 16.75 -19.30 22.53
N LYS A 40 17.87 -19.73 23.09
CA LYS A 40 18.65 -18.90 24.02
C LYS A 40 19.15 -17.61 23.38
N LEU A 41 19.58 -17.67 22.10
CA LEU A 41 20.04 -16.50 21.39
C LEU A 41 18.90 -15.51 21.10
N VAL A 42 17.72 -16.02 20.74
CA VAL A 42 16.50 -15.22 20.53
C VAL A 42 16.04 -14.58 21.84
N ASP A 43 16.00 -15.36 22.93
CA ASP A 43 15.58 -14.88 24.25
C ASP A 43 16.56 -13.80 24.79
N ALA A 44 17.87 -13.96 24.51
CA ALA A 44 18.88 -12.95 24.86
C ALA A 44 18.70 -11.60 24.15
N LEU A 45 18.06 -11.60 22.96
CA LEU A 45 17.65 -10.38 22.26
C LEU A 45 16.33 -9.79 22.81
N GLY A 46 15.70 -10.41 23.81
CA GLY A 46 14.40 -10.00 24.33
C GLY A 46 13.20 -10.36 23.46
N ALA A 47 13.40 -11.11 22.36
CA ALA A 47 12.36 -11.64 21.52
C ALA A 47 11.88 -13.02 22.06
N ARG A 48 10.71 -13.50 21.60
CA ARG A 48 10.17 -14.80 21.97
C ARG A 48 10.26 -15.80 20.81
N ALA A 49 10.96 -16.90 21.01
CA ALA A 49 10.99 -17.99 20.06
C ALA A 49 9.67 -18.81 20.10
N ILE A 50 9.08 -19.08 18.94
CA ILE A 50 7.95 -19.98 18.75
C ILE A 50 8.45 -21.20 17.99
N GLU A 51 8.59 -22.33 18.67
CA GLU A 51 9.01 -23.56 18.01
C GLU A 51 7.87 -24.15 17.18
N MET A 52 8.20 -24.48 15.94
CA MET A 52 7.31 -25.18 15.03
C MET A 52 7.97 -26.46 14.54
N LEU A 53 7.26 -27.57 14.68
CA LEU A 53 7.65 -28.87 14.16
C LEU A 53 6.79 -29.27 12.95
N ASP A 54 5.61 -28.65 12.79
CA ASP A 54 4.68 -28.93 11.70
C ASP A 54 4.26 -27.63 11.01
N LEU A 55 4.47 -27.54 9.71
CA LEU A 55 4.20 -26.35 8.87
C LEU A 55 2.71 -26.17 8.52
N GLN A 56 1.88 -27.21 8.72
CA GLN A 56 0.49 -27.23 8.24
C GLN A 56 -0.51 -26.48 9.14
N ARG A 57 -0.09 -25.90 10.28
CA ARG A 57 -0.99 -25.31 11.29
C ARG A 57 -0.75 -23.84 11.60
N THR A 58 -0.44 -23.01 10.61
CA THR A 58 -0.04 -21.65 10.96
C THR A 58 -0.96 -20.58 10.45
N LEU A 59 -1.90 -20.17 11.31
CA LEU A 59 -2.50 -18.85 11.30
C LEU A 59 -1.61 -17.95 12.18
N PHE A 60 -0.69 -17.21 11.58
CA PHE A 60 0.14 -16.27 12.32
C PHE A 60 -0.56 -14.89 12.38
N SER A 61 -0.58 -14.32 13.57
CA SER A 61 -0.90 -12.90 13.74
C SER A 61 0.23 -12.05 13.15
N SER A 62 -0.09 -10.85 12.70
CA SER A 62 0.79 -9.86 12.07
C SER A 62 2.06 -9.46 12.85
N ALA A 63 2.28 -10.00 14.05
CA ALA A 63 3.45 -9.72 14.88
C ALA A 63 4.64 -10.66 14.64
N CYS A 64 4.59 -11.55 13.66
CA CYS A 64 5.61 -12.56 13.40
C CYS A 64 6.06 -12.45 11.94
N CYS A 65 7.19 -11.78 11.70
CA CYS A 65 7.72 -11.57 10.33
C CYS A 65 9.10 -12.20 10.11
N VAL A 66 9.68 -12.85 11.13
CA VAL A 66 11.02 -13.43 11.04
C VAL A 66 10.99 -14.91 11.42
N ALA A 67 11.71 -15.72 10.63
CA ALA A 67 11.88 -17.14 10.90
C ALA A 67 13.36 -17.53 10.91
N ALA A 68 13.75 -18.32 11.90
CA ALA A 68 15.05 -18.99 12.00
C ALA A 68 14.87 -20.44 11.58
N VAL A 69 15.51 -20.86 10.49
CA VAL A 69 15.30 -22.19 9.91
C VAL A 69 16.59 -22.99 9.89
N GLY A 70 16.62 -24.11 10.62
CA GLY A 70 17.69 -25.08 10.60
C GLY A 70 17.66 -25.93 9.33
N THR A 71 18.73 -25.91 8.54
CA THR A 71 18.86 -26.73 7.34
C THR A 71 19.62 -28.01 7.67
N GLY A 72 19.11 -29.18 7.18
CA GLY A 72 19.78 -30.45 7.27
C GLY A 72 20.93 -30.60 6.27
N SER A 73 21.56 -31.79 6.23
CA SER A 73 22.64 -32.11 5.30
C SER A 73 22.21 -32.29 3.85
N GLU A 74 20.91 -32.50 3.58
CA GLU A 74 20.39 -32.79 2.25
C GLU A 74 19.94 -31.51 1.48
N PRO A 75 20.24 -31.41 0.16
CA PRO A 75 19.93 -30.23 -0.65
C PRO A 75 18.42 -29.95 -0.80
N ASN A 76 17.58 -30.97 -0.72
CA ASN A 76 16.11 -30.88 -0.84
C ASN A 76 15.41 -31.34 0.44
N GLY A 77 16.09 -31.30 1.60
CA GLY A 77 15.55 -31.74 2.87
C GLY A 77 14.43 -30.81 3.38
N GLU A 78 13.77 -31.25 4.44
CA GLU A 78 12.63 -30.54 5.05
C GLU A 78 12.93 -29.07 5.41
N GLY A 79 14.18 -28.73 5.76
CA GLY A 79 14.59 -27.35 6.00
C GLY A 79 14.43 -26.44 4.77
N MET A 80 14.66 -26.96 3.56
CA MET A 80 14.45 -26.19 2.33
C MET A 80 12.96 -26.00 2.01
N LEU A 81 12.14 -27.01 2.33
CA LEU A 81 10.69 -26.89 2.20
C LEU A 81 10.15 -25.87 3.21
N ALA A 82 10.66 -25.90 4.45
CA ALA A 82 10.31 -24.93 5.48
C ALA A 82 10.66 -23.48 5.05
N ILE A 83 11.85 -23.26 4.46
CA ILE A 83 12.24 -21.95 3.93
C ILE A 83 11.24 -21.46 2.86
N ARG A 84 10.90 -22.31 1.88
CA ARG A 84 9.96 -21.94 0.80
C ARG A 84 8.58 -21.61 1.33
N GLU A 85 8.07 -22.45 2.22
CA GLU A 85 6.74 -22.28 2.80
C GLU A 85 6.65 -21.00 3.62
N LEU A 86 7.59 -20.78 4.54
CA LEU A 86 7.62 -19.57 5.36
C LEU A 86 7.86 -18.31 4.51
N LYS A 87 8.70 -18.39 3.46
CA LYS A 87 8.90 -17.25 2.55
C LYS A 87 7.64 -16.93 1.74
N SER A 88 6.89 -17.93 1.30
CA SER A 88 5.61 -17.73 0.61
C SER A 88 4.57 -17.04 1.49
N GLN A 89 4.67 -17.21 2.81
CA GLN A 89 3.84 -16.55 3.83
C GLN A 89 4.38 -15.15 4.23
N GLY A 90 5.45 -14.67 3.60
CA GLY A 90 5.99 -13.32 3.80
C GLY A 90 7.06 -13.19 4.90
N PHE A 91 7.55 -14.29 5.48
CA PHE A 91 8.59 -14.23 6.51
C PHE A 91 9.97 -13.86 5.94
N GLU A 92 10.72 -13.04 6.68
CA GLU A 92 12.15 -12.90 6.48
C GLU A 92 12.89 -14.05 7.17
N ILE A 93 13.84 -14.69 6.46
CA ILE A 93 14.40 -15.99 6.89
C ILE A 93 15.89 -15.89 7.11
N VAL A 94 16.32 -16.25 8.34
CA VAL A 94 17.71 -16.57 8.67
C VAL A 94 17.86 -18.09 8.68
N ALA A 95 18.50 -18.62 7.65
CA ALA A 95 18.82 -20.06 7.57
C ALA A 95 20.17 -20.36 8.23
N TYR A 96 20.30 -21.51 8.87
CA TYR A 96 21.56 -21.96 9.44
C TYR A 96 21.75 -23.47 9.29
N GLY A 97 22.98 -23.93 9.26
CA GLY A 97 23.27 -25.36 9.13
C GLY A 97 24.73 -25.68 9.44
N ASP A 98 24.96 -26.90 9.93
CA ASP A 98 26.32 -27.35 10.30
C ASP A 98 27.20 -27.47 9.06
N GLY A 99 28.40 -26.89 9.12
CA GLY A 99 29.37 -26.92 8.02
C GLY A 99 28.95 -26.22 6.75
N SER A 100 27.99 -25.25 6.85
CA SER A 100 27.46 -24.58 5.67
C SER A 100 28.49 -23.74 4.92
N GLU A 101 29.56 -23.33 5.55
CA GLU A 101 30.72 -22.68 4.90
C GLU A 101 31.39 -23.58 3.86
N HIS A 102 31.40 -24.87 4.10
CA HIS A 102 31.97 -25.89 3.20
C HIS A 102 31.00 -26.46 2.17
N TRP A 103 29.75 -26.02 2.18
CA TRP A 103 28.76 -26.46 1.18
C TRP A 103 29.15 -26.00 -0.22
N SER A 104 28.80 -26.83 -1.22
CA SER A 104 28.97 -26.45 -2.62
C SER A 104 28.21 -25.14 -2.93
N VAL A 105 28.73 -24.34 -3.86
CA VAL A 105 28.08 -23.12 -4.33
C VAL A 105 26.62 -23.39 -4.76
N LYS A 106 26.41 -24.50 -5.46
CA LYS A 106 25.07 -24.92 -5.88
C LYS A 106 24.10 -25.05 -4.70
N ARG A 107 24.52 -25.65 -3.59
CA ARG A 107 23.70 -25.80 -2.40
C ARG A 107 23.41 -24.47 -1.70
N LYS A 108 24.41 -23.60 -1.58
CA LYS A 108 24.22 -22.25 -1.04
C LYS A 108 23.23 -21.46 -1.89
N CYS A 109 23.36 -21.51 -3.22
CA CYS A 109 22.42 -20.88 -4.13
C CYS A 109 21.00 -21.41 -3.98
N PHE A 110 20.82 -22.74 -3.79
CA PHE A 110 19.47 -23.28 -3.55
C PHE A 110 18.82 -22.75 -2.27
N SER A 111 19.56 -22.56 -1.18
CA SER A 111 19.03 -21.97 0.06
C SER A 111 18.57 -20.53 -0.16
N LEU A 112 19.37 -19.72 -0.86
CA LEU A 112 19.02 -18.33 -1.18
C LEU A 112 17.85 -18.25 -2.16
N LEU A 113 17.83 -19.10 -3.20
CA LEU A 113 16.70 -19.18 -4.15
C LEU A 113 15.42 -19.70 -3.51
N ALA A 114 15.53 -20.51 -2.45
CA ALA A 114 14.37 -20.93 -1.67
C ALA A 114 13.78 -19.77 -0.85
N GLY A 115 14.52 -18.67 -0.66
CA GLY A 115 14.05 -17.47 0.04
C GLY A 115 14.79 -17.14 1.34
N ALA A 116 15.88 -17.85 1.66
CA ALA A 116 16.73 -17.48 2.80
C ALA A 116 17.41 -16.11 2.52
N GLY A 117 17.20 -15.13 3.41
CA GLY A 117 17.89 -13.85 3.33
C GLY A 117 19.37 -13.97 3.69
N GLN A 118 19.69 -14.84 4.64
CA GLN A 118 21.05 -15.17 5.07
C GLN A 118 21.21 -16.67 5.33
N LEU A 119 22.42 -17.19 5.13
CA LEU A 119 22.78 -18.57 5.47
C LEU A 119 24.03 -18.55 6.36
N LEU A 120 23.90 -19.07 7.58
CA LEU A 120 24.95 -19.06 8.60
C LEU A 120 25.44 -20.48 8.92
N ASP A 121 26.73 -20.62 9.24
CA ASP A 121 27.30 -21.89 9.68
C ASP A 121 27.22 -22.02 11.20
N SER A 122 26.35 -22.95 11.67
CA SER A 122 26.16 -23.21 13.09
C SER A 122 27.36 -23.84 13.79
N GLY A 123 28.31 -24.40 13.03
CA GLY A 123 29.59 -24.91 13.52
C GLY A 123 30.68 -23.84 13.67
N ASN A 124 30.48 -22.64 13.13
CA ASN A 124 31.47 -21.57 13.21
C ASN A 124 31.57 -20.99 14.63
N ALA A 125 32.79 -20.70 15.12
CA ALA A 125 33.04 -20.13 16.45
C ALA A 125 32.33 -18.80 16.69
N HIS A 126 32.09 -18.01 15.64
CA HIS A 126 31.40 -16.71 15.70
C HIS A 126 29.92 -16.79 15.34
N PHE A 127 29.35 -17.97 15.26
CA PHE A 127 27.96 -18.17 14.85
C PHE A 127 26.96 -17.37 15.71
N ASP A 128 27.09 -17.44 17.03
CA ASP A 128 26.14 -16.82 17.95
C ASP A 128 26.06 -15.31 17.72
N ALA A 129 27.22 -14.64 17.61
CA ALA A 129 27.28 -13.21 17.36
C ALA A 129 26.67 -12.86 15.97
N ARG A 130 27.07 -13.58 14.92
CA ARG A 130 26.57 -13.35 13.56
C ARG A 130 25.07 -13.61 13.42
N PHE A 131 24.56 -14.59 14.15
CA PHE A 131 23.13 -14.90 14.16
C PHE A 131 22.33 -13.79 14.86
N GLN A 132 22.81 -13.31 16.02
CA GLN A 132 22.19 -12.21 16.74
C GLN A 132 22.24 -10.90 15.93
N ASP A 133 23.37 -10.61 15.28
CA ASP A 133 23.49 -9.44 14.40
C ASP A 133 22.51 -9.52 13.22
N ALA A 134 22.40 -10.67 12.57
CA ALA A 134 21.47 -10.88 11.47
C ALA A 134 20.00 -10.65 11.90
N LEU A 135 19.61 -11.24 13.03
CA LEU A 135 18.27 -11.02 13.58
C LEU A 135 18.04 -9.56 13.96
N THR A 136 19.01 -8.93 14.64
CA THR A 136 18.90 -7.54 15.06
C THR A 136 18.71 -6.60 13.88
N GLN A 137 19.44 -6.81 12.78
CA GLN A 137 19.27 -6.00 11.56
C GLN A 137 17.87 -6.16 10.97
N ILE A 138 17.37 -7.39 10.83
CA ILE A 138 16.03 -7.64 10.31
C ILE A 138 14.98 -7.00 11.22
N LEU A 139 15.09 -7.21 12.54
CA LEU A 139 14.14 -6.65 13.51
C LEU A 139 14.13 -5.11 13.52
N LYS A 140 15.29 -4.47 13.33
CA LYS A 140 15.36 -3.00 13.20
C LYS A 140 14.63 -2.50 11.96
N VAL A 141 14.81 -3.17 10.81
CA VAL A 141 14.11 -2.80 9.57
C VAL A 141 12.60 -2.96 9.74
N GLU A 142 12.16 -4.08 10.31
CA GLU A 142 10.74 -4.34 10.55
C GLU A 142 10.13 -3.39 11.60
N ALA A 143 10.88 -3.05 12.66
CA ALA A 143 10.44 -2.06 13.65
C ALA A 143 10.19 -0.70 12.99
N LYS A 144 11.14 -0.24 12.18
CA LYS A 144 11.00 1.04 11.46
C LYS A 144 9.79 1.03 10.52
N LYS A 145 9.59 -0.07 9.79
CA LYS A 145 8.43 -0.23 8.93
C LYS A 145 7.12 -0.17 9.72
N GLN A 146 7.05 -0.84 10.87
CA GLN A 146 5.86 -0.80 11.73
C GLN A 146 5.60 0.60 12.32
N GLU A 147 6.65 1.34 12.69
CA GLU A 147 6.52 2.74 13.14
C GLU A 147 5.96 3.62 12.01
N GLU A 148 6.52 3.52 10.81
CA GLU A 148 6.02 4.24 9.63
C GLU A 148 4.55 3.87 9.33
N ASP A 149 4.17 2.60 9.44
CA ASP A 149 2.79 2.14 9.24
C ASP A 149 1.83 2.70 10.30
N GLN A 150 2.27 2.78 11.55
CA GLN A 150 1.50 3.37 12.63
C GLN A 150 1.31 4.89 12.45
N GLU A 151 2.36 5.61 12.04
CA GLU A 151 2.29 7.03 11.72
C GLU A 151 1.32 7.29 10.56
N ILE A 152 1.45 6.53 9.48
CA ILE A 152 0.56 6.60 8.32
C ILE A 152 -0.89 6.33 8.74
N THR A 153 -1.13 5.26 9.48
CA THR A 153 -2.48 4.90 9.94
C THR A 153 -3.07 5.97 10.86
N SER A 154 -2.24 6.54 11.74
CA SER A 154 -2.65 7.63 12.62
C SER A 154 -3.01 8.90 11.83
N ALA A 155 -2.19 9.27 10.87
CA ALA A 155 -2.44 10.40 9.98
C ALA A 155 -3.75 10.21 9.19
N MET A 156 -3.98 9.03 8.64
CA MET A 156 -5.20 8.72 7.89
C MET A 156 -6.45 8.71 8.78
N ARG A 157 -6.32 8.23 10.02
CA ARG A 157 -7.41 8.28 11.01
C ARG A 157 -7.80 9.72 11.35
N SER A 158 -6.83 10.63 11.49
CA SER A 158 -7.10 12.06 11.71
C SER A 158 -7.85 12.72 10.55
N MET A 159 -7.82 12.14 9.37
CA MET A 159 -8.58 12.56 8.18
C MET A 159 -9.95 11.85 8.04
N GLY A 160 -10.34 11.06 9.04
CA GLY A 160 -11.61 10.32 9.04
C GLY A 160 -11.57 8.99 8.26
N MET A 161 -10.37 8.50 7.93
CA MET A 161 -10.21 7.18 7.31
C MET A 161 -10.07 6.10 8.38
N VAL A 162 -10.74 4.99 8.21
CA VAL A 162 -10.68 3.85 9.13
C VAL A 162 -10.06 2.66 8.43
N GLY A 163 -9.04 2.10 9.04
CA GLY A 163 -8.34 0.91 8.58
C GLY A 163 -7.04 0.73 9.35
N SER A 164 -6.74 -0.50 9.75
CA SER A 164 -5.54 -0.88 10.48
C SER A 164 -4.82 -2.07 9.84
N SER A 165 -5.42 -2.65 8.80
CA SER A 165 -4.83 -3.76 8.07
C SER A 165 -3.61 -3.34 7.27
N MET A 166 -2.66 -4.27 7.06
CA MET A 166 -1.50 -4.08 6.18
C MET A 166 -1.91 -3.62 4.78
N ALA A 167 -2.99 -4.22 4.24
CA ALA A 167 -3.52 -3.88 2.92
C ALA A 167 -3.98 -2.41 2.83
N MET A 168 -4.60 -1.88 3.88
CA MET A 168 -4.96 -0.45 3.93
C MET A 168 -3.76 0.46 4.17
N ALA A 169 -2.77 0.03 4.93
CA ALA A 169 -1.52 0.79 5.08
C ALA A 169 -0.81 1.00 3.73
N ASP A 170 -0.82 0.00 2.84
CA ASP A 170 -0.28 0.12 1.48
C ASP A 170 -1.07 1.12 0.62
N VAL A 171 -2.40 1.11 0.73
CA VAL A 171 -3.27 2.10 0.10
C VAL A 171 -2.93 3.51 0.60
N PHE A 172 -2.78 3.67 1.92
CA PHE A 172 -2.46 4.95 2.53
C PHE A 172 -1.08 5.47 2.11
N ARG A 173 -0.06 4.61 2.06
CA ARG A 173 1.26 4.98 1.50
C ARG A 173 1.14 5.48 0.06
N SER A 174 0.31 4.81 -0.74
CA SER A 174 0.06 5.22 -2.13
C SER A 174 -0.61 6.60 -2.19
N ILE A 175 -1.60 6.88 -1.33
CA ILE A 175 -2.25 8.20 -1.24
C ILE A 175 -1.23 9.29 -0.87
N ILE A 176 -0.39 9.06 0.15
CA ILE A 176 0.64 10.04 0.56
C ILE A 176 1.62 10.28 -0.58
N ARG A 177 2.13 9.22 -1.21
CA ARG A 177 3.06 9.32 -2.34
C ARG A 177 2.45 10.06 -3.53
N PHE A 178 1.21 9.75 -3.90
CA PHE A 178 0.55 10.34 -5.04
C PHE A 178 0.07 11.77 -4.78
N SER A 179 -0.13 12.15 -3.52
CA SER A 179 -0.51 13.54 -3.18
C SER A 179 0.53 14.55 -3.61
N THR A 180 1.82 14.18 -3.64
CA THR A 180 2.90 15.07 -4.09
C THR A 180 2.99 15.22 -5.61
N LEU A 181 2.31 14.35 -6.37
CA LEU A 181 2.28 14.35 -7.84
C LEU A 181 1.04 15.08 -8.37
N SER A 182 0.90 16.35 -8.01
CA SER A 182 -0.31 17.17 -8.11
C SER A 182 -0.90 17.35 -9.53
N ASP A 183 -0.12 17.11 -10.58
CA ASP A 183 -0.54 17.32 -11.97
C ASP A 183 -0.90 16.00 -12.69
N LEU A 184 -0.73 14.87 -12.01
CA LEU A 184 -1.05 13.56 -12.58
C LEU A 184 -2.44 13.09 -12.14
N PRO A 185 -3.23 12.50 -13.06
CA PRO A 185 -4.50 11.89 -12.70
C PRO A 185 -4.28 10.64 -11.83
N VAL A 186 -5.27 10.32 -11.01
CA VAL A 186 -5.28 9.12 -10.16
C VAL A 186 -6.55 8.33 -10.43
N LEU A 187 -6.39 7.04 -10.68
CA LEU A 187 -7.49 6.08 -10.80
C LEU A 187 -7.59 5.23 -9.53
N ILE A 188 -8.72 5.28 -8.85
CA ILE A 188 -9.01 4.48 -7.66
C ILE A 188 -9.96 3.35 -8.06
N VAL A 189 -9.47 2.11 -7.98
CA VAL A 189 -10.24 0.91 -8.34
C VAL A 189 -10.61 0.14 -7.08
N GLY A 190 -11.87 -0.24 -6.93
CA GLY A 190 -12.32 -1.03 -5.78
C GLY A 190 -13.84 -1.22 -5.79
N GLU A 191 -14.33 -2.20 -5.04
CA GLU A 191 -15.76 -2.49 -4.93
C GLU A 191 -16.56 -1.30 -4.40
N THR A 192 -17.86 -1.31 -4.62
CA THR A 192 -18.76 -0.29 -4.07
C THR A 192 -18.72 -0.34 -2.53
N GLY A 193 -18.71 0.83 -1.90
CA GLY A 193 -18.65 0.92 -0.43
C GLY A 193 -17.26 0.78 0.18
N THR A 194 -16.19 0.62 -0.59
CA THR A 194 -14.81 0.47 -0.04
C THR A 194 -14.17 1.76 0.46
N GLY A 195 -14.85 2.91 0.31
CA GLY A 195 -14.36 4.22 0.80
C GLY A 195 -13.57 5.03 -0.22
N LYS A 196 -13.75 4.80 -1.52
CA LYS A 196 -13.01 5.49 -2.62
C LYS A 196 -13.10 7.02 -2.55
N GLU A 197 -14.27 7.58 -2.23
CA GLU A 197 -14.43 9.03 -2.08
C GLU A 197 -13.60 9.58 -0.91
N GLY A 198 -13.57 8.88 0.23
CA GLY A 198 -12.73 9.26 1.38
C GLY A 198 -11.25 9.32 1.00
N LEU A 199 -10.75 8.34 0.23
CA LEU A 199 -9.38 8.32 -0.27
C LEU A 199 -9.10 9.50 -1.23
N ALA A 200 -10.05 9.83 -2.11
CA ALA A 200 -9.92 10.99 -2.99
C ALA A 200 -9.89 12.31 -2.20
N ARG A 201 -10.68 12.44 -1.14
CA ARG A 201 -10.64 13.60 -0.22
C ARG A 201 -9.33 13.67 0.56
N ALA A 202 -8.78 12.53 1.01
CA ALA A 202 -7.48 12.49 1.65
C ALA A 202 -6.36 12.92 0.68
N LEU A 203 -6.39 12.42 -0.56
CA LEU A 203 -5.48 12.83 -1.61
C LEU A 203 -5.50 14.35 -1.84
N HIS A 204 -6.70 14.96 -1.91
CA HIS A 204 -6.86 16.40 -2.05
C HIS A 204 -6.28 17.17 -0.85
N ARG A 205 -6.59 16.76 0.39
CA ARG A 205 -6.10 17.42 1.62
C ARG A 205 -4.58 17.35 1.77
N LEU A 206 -3.96 16.29 1.29
CA LEU A 206 -2.52 16.08 1.35
C LEU A 206 -1.77 16.70 0.16
N ASP A 207 -2.47 17.11 -0.90
CA ASP A 207 -1.85 17.69 -2.09
C ASP A 207 -1.38 19.13 -1.82
N PRO A 208 -0.06 19.41 -1.82
CA PRO A 208 0.47 20.73 -1.46
C PRO A 208 0.05 21.84 -2.42
N LYS A 209 -0.29 21.49 -3.68
CA LYS A 209 -0.68 22.45 -4.73
C LYS A 209 -2.20 22.67 -4.77
N ARG A 210 -3.00 21.65 -4.36
CA ARG A 210 -4.44 21.59 -4.60
C ARG A 210 -5.30 21.72 -3.34
N ARG A 211 -4.75 21.47 -2.16
CA ARG A 211 -5.51 21.40 -0.89
C ARG A 211 -6.31 22.65 -0.55
N GLU A 212 -5.85 23.82 -1.01
CA GLU A 212 -6.55 25.09 -0.80
C GLU A 212 -7.62 25.36 -1.89
N GLY A 213 -7.60 24.57 -2.98
CA GLY A 213 -8.58 24.67 -4.06
C GLY A 213 -9.84 23.85 -3.76
N PRO A 214 -10.86 23.96 -4.61
CA PRO A 214 -12.10 23.24 -4.42
C PRO A 214 -11.95 21.74 -4.65
N PHE A 215 -12.70 20.95 -3.87
CA PHE A 215 -12.92 19.51 -4.13
C PHE A 215 -14.34 19.35 -4.70
N VAL A 216 -14.44 19.13 -6.02
CA VAL A 216 -15.71 18.93 -6.71
C VAL A 216 -15.92 17.44 -6.95
N ALA A 217 -16.89 16.84 -6.27
CA ALA A 217 -17.24 15.44 -6.41
C ALA A 217 -18.47 15.26 -7.29
N VAL A 218 -18.41 14.28 -8.18
CA VAL A 218 -19.46 13.94 -9.13
C VAL A 218 -19.59 12.43 -9.21
N ASN A 219 -20.80 11.91 -9.04
CA ASN A 219 -21.13 10.54 -9.44
C ASN A 219 -21.60 10.55 -10.89
N CYS A 220 -20.82 9.90 -11.78
CA CYS A 220 -21.09 9.90 -13.23
C CYS A 220 -22.40 9.16 -13.58
N GLY A 221 -22.80 8.16 -12.80
CA GLY A 221 -24.05 7.42 -12.99
C GLY A 221 -25.31 8.16 -12.50
N ALA A 222 -25.15 9.18 -11.64
CA ALA A 222 -26.27 9.93 -11.08
C ALA A 222 -26.76 11.08 -11.96
N ILE A 223 -25.99 11.49 -12.97
CA ILE A 223 -26.37 12.60 -13.85
C ILE A 223 -27.19 12.08 -15.03
N ALA A 224 -28.38 12.65 -15.22
CA ALA A 224 -29.21 12.30 -16.39
C ALA A 224 -28.49 12.61 -17.69
N ALA A 225 -28.41 11.63 -18.60
CA ALA A 225 -27.63 11.71 -19.84
C ALA A 225 -27.89 13.02 -20.65
N PRO A 226 -29.13 13.54 -20.81
CA PRO A 226 -29.37 14.78 -21.56
C PRO A 226 -28.75 16.03 -20.93
N LEU A 227 -28.47 15.99 -19.61
CA LEU A 227 -27.94 17.14 -18.87
C LEU A 227 -26.43 17.00 -18.61
N ALA A 228 -25.87 15.81 -18.79
CA ALA A 228 -24.52 15.50 -18.35
C ALA A 228 -23.46 16.39 -19.02
N GLU A 229 -23.59 16.62 -20.32
CA GLU A 229 -22.67 17.52 -21.04
C GLU A 229 -22.68 18.94 -20.48
N SER A 230 -23.86 19.50 -20.26
CA SER A 230 -24.03 20.83 -19.69
C SER A 230 -23.54 20.90 -18.23
N GLU A 231 -23.76 19.86 -17.43
CA GLU A 231 -23.26 19.77 -16.06
C GLU A 231 -21.72 19.75 -16.01
N PHE A 232 -21.09 18.89 -16.80
CA PHE A 232 -19.64 18.75 -16.84
C PHE A 232 -18.92 19.98 -17.39
N PHE A 233 -19.33 20.43 -18.60
CA PHE A 233 -18.59 21.41 -19.40
C PHE A 233 -19.15 22.84 -19.28
N GLY A 234 -20.39 22.96 -18.79
CA GLY A 234 -21.12 24.22 -18.73
C GLY A 234 -21.82 24.57 -20.04
N HIS A 235 -22.60 25.63 -20.04
CA HIS A 235 -23.30 26.12 -21.21
C HIS A 235 -23.51 27.61 -21.17
N ARG A 236 -23.69 28.22 -22.36
CA ARG A 236 -24.16 29.58 -22.51
C ARG A 236 -25.68 29.61 -22.55
N ARG A 237 -26.23 30.73 -22.12
CA ARG A 237 -27.65 31.04 -22.28
C ARG A 237 -28.09 30.86 -23.74
N GLY A 238 -29.19 30.14 -23.95
CA GLY A 238 -29.73 29.88 -25.27
C GLY A 238 -29.07 28.72 -26.03
N ALA A 239 -28.13 28.00 -25.42
CA ALA A 239 -27.45 26.85 -26.08
C ALA A 239 -28.37 25.65 -26.37
N PHE A 240 -29.46 25.52 -25.59
CA PHE A 240 -30.51 24.52 -25.81
C PHE A 240 -31.83 24.98 -25.15
N THR A 241 -32.91 24.30 -25.40
CA THR A 241 -34.23 24.60 -24.79
C THR A 241 -34.17 24.40 -23.28
N GLY A 242 -34.35 25.51 -22.52
CA GLY A 242 -34.23 25.52 -21.05
C GLY A 242 -32.88 26.08 -20.54
N ALA A 243 -31.99 26.50 -21.43
CA ALA A 243 -30.76 27.19 -21.05
C ALA A 243 -31.03 28.70 -20.78
N ASP A 244 -31.69 29.00 -19.65
CA ASP A 244 -32.12 30.37 -19.32
C ASP A 244 -30.99 31.28 -18.86
N ARG A 245 -29.85 30.74 -18.44
CA ARG A 245 -28.67 31.45 -17.94
C ARG A 245 -27.40 30.75 -18.29
N ASP A 246 -26.26 31.45 -18.22
CA ASP A 246 -24.94 30.81 -18.32
C ASP A 246 -24.65 29.93 -17.12
N ARG A 247 -24.01 28.77 -17.36
CA ARG A 247 -23.57 27.83 -16.30
C ARG A 247 -22.12 27.44 -16.48
N LYS A 248 -21.35 27.56 -15.40
CA LYS A 248 -19.88 27.35 -15.38
C LYS A 248 -19.52 25.87 -15.34
N GLY A 249 -20.19 24.88 -15.52
CA GLY A 249 -19.79 23.47 -15.51
C GLY A 249 -18.89 23.02 -14.34
N LEU A 250 -18.93 21.71 -14.03
CA LEU A 250 -18.21 21.12 -12.89
C LEU A 250 -16.69 21.18 -13.05
N ILE A 251 -16.17 21.00 -14.27
CA ILE A 251 -14.72 21.05 -14.55
C ILE A 251 -14.17 22.44 -14.19
N ARG A 252 -14.81 23.49 -14.64
CA ARG A 252 -14.41 24.88 -14.33
C ARG A 252 -14.65 25.25 -12.85
N SER A 253 -15.59 24.58 -12.20
CA SER A 253 -15.85 24.77 -10.75
C SER A 253 -14.75 24.12 -9.89
N ALA A 254 -14.00 23.18 -10.44
CA ALA A 254 -12.84 22.53 -9.80
C ALA A 254 -11.52 23.25 -10.05
N GLU A 255 -11.54 24.45 -10.65
CA GLU A 255 -10.33 25.23 -10.98
C GLU A 255 -9.41 25.42 -9.78
N GLY A 256 -8.12 25.09 -9.95
CA GLY A 256 -7.10 25.14 -8.89
C GLY A 256 -7.15 23.98 -7.91
N GLY A 257 -8.17 23.13 -7.98
CA GLY A 257 -8.42 22.03 -7.04
C GLY A 257 -8.47 20.64 -7.69
N VAL A 258 -9.38 19.81 -7.20
CA VAL A 258 -9.57 18.43 -7.61
C VAL A 258 -11.01 18.21 -8.11
N LEU A 259 -11.13 17.57 -9.28
CA LEU A 259 -12.37 17.00 -9.79
C LEU A 259 -12.36 15.51 -9.50
N PHE A 260 -13.24 15.05 -8.63
CA PHE A 260 -13.44 13.64 -8.33
C PHE A 260 -14.61 13.08 -9.14
N LEU A 261 -14.33 12.08 -9.96
CA LEU A 261 -15.29 11.41 -10.85
C LEU A 261 -15.55 10.01 -10.31
N ASP A 262 -16.61 9.83 -9.56
CA ASP A 262 -17.02 8.50 -9.09
C ASP A 262 -17.79 7.76 -10.19
N GLU A 263 -17.63 6.44 -10.24
CA GLU A 263 -18.24 5.55 -11.24
C GLU A 263 -17.94 6.01 -12.68
N ILE A 264 -16.66 6.32 -12.97
CA ILE A 264 -16.22 6.83 -14.28
C ILE A 264 -16.62 5.91 -15.45
N GLY A 265 -16.77 4.61 -15.22
CA GLY A 265 -17.22 3.63 -16.21
C GLY A 265 -18.68 3.79 -16.66
N GLU A 266 -19.46 4.69 -16.03
CA GLU A 266 -20.83 5.00 -16.41
C GLU A 266 -20.94 6.13 -17.44
N LEU A 267 -19.84 6.84 -17.75
CA LEU A 267 -19.85 7.91 -18.75
C LEU A 267 -20.18 7.36 -20.15
N ASP A 268 -21.04 8.07 -20.86
CA ASP A 268 -21.29 7.79 -22.27
C ASP A 268 -20.08 8.13 -23.17
N ALA A 269 -20.06 7.59 -24.40
CA ALA A 269 -18.94 7.72 -25.31
C ALA A 269 -18.64 9.18 -25.71
N ALA A 270 -19.65 10.05 -25.78
CA ALA A 270 -19.48 11.46 -26.14
C ALA A 270 -18.78 12.23 -25.01
N LEU A 271 -19.17 11.99 -23.76
CA LEU A 271 -18.54 12.57 -22.57
C LEU A 271 -17.12 12.05 -22.37
N GLN A 272 -16.88 10.76 -22.62
CA GLN A 272 -15.54 10.18 -22.60
C GLN A 272 -14.58 10.90 -23.56
N ALA A 273 -15.02 11.19 -24.80
CA ALA A 273 -14.22 11.88 -25.78
C ALA A 273 -13.88 13.33 -25.34
N LYS A 274 -14.85 14.05 -24.77
CA LYS A 274 -14.65 15.41 -24.26
C LYS A 274 -13.76 15.43 -23.01
N LEU A 275 -13.93 14.49 -22.09
CA LEU A 275 -13.08 14.36 -20.91
C LEU A 275 -11.62 14.06 -21.30
N LEU A 276 -11.40 13.19 -22.31
CA LEU A 276 -10.07 12.92 -22.83
C LEU A 276 -9.38 14.21 -23.31
N ARG A 277 -10.12 15.06 -24.03
CA ARG A 277 -9.59 16.35 -24.50
C ARG A 277 -9.20 17.26 -23.33
N VAL A 278 -10.00 17.31 -22.26
CA VAL A 278 -9.66 18.07 -21.05
C VAL A 278 -8.38 17.56 -20.40
N LEU A 279 -8.22 16.22 -20.31
CA LEU A 279 -7.02 15.61 -19.72
C LEU A 279 -5.75 15.79 -20.56
N GLN A 280 -5.89 15.96 -21.87
CA GLN A 280 -4.77 16.15 -22.80
C GLN A 280 -4.37 17.61 -22.98
N GLU A 281 -5.35 18.49 -23.15
CA GLU A 281 -5.14 19.87 -23.54
C GLU A 281 -5.27 20.86 -22.36
N SER A 282 -5.79 20.39 -21.20
CA SER A 282 -6.15 21.25 -20.06
C SER A 282 -7.08 22.40 -20.47
N ARG A 283 -8.03 22.10 -21.35
CA ARG A 283 -8.98 23.07 -21.89
C ARG A 283 -10.38 22.51 -21.90
N VAL A 284 -11.35 23.38 -21.72
CA VAL A 284 -12.78 23.06 -21.69
C VAL A 284 -13.55 23.95 -22.64
N LEU A 285 -14.46 23.36 -23.41
CA LEU A 285 -15.41 24.05 -24.26
C LEU A 285 -16.83 23.77 -23.77
N GLY A 286 -17.53 24.80 -23.32
CA GLY A 286 -18.93 24.70 -22.90
C GLY A 286 -19.89 24.60 -24.08
N VAL A 287 -21.11 24.10 -23.82
CA VAL A 287 -22.14 24.00 -24.86
C VAL A 287 -22.55 25.40 -25.33
N GLY A 288 -22.45 25.66 -26.64
CA GLY A 288 -22.71 26.98 -27.23
C GLY A 288 -21.60 28.02 -27.00
N GLU A 289 -20.42 27.61 -26.55
CA GLU A 289 -19.22 28.44 -26.48
C GLU A 289 -18.37 28.27 -27.75
N ASP A 290 -17.79 29.39 -28.25
CA ASP A 290 -16.93 29.41 -29.44
C ASP A 290 -15.43 29.33 -29.10
N ARG A 291 -15.08 29.42 -27.84
CA ARG A 291 -13.67 29.43 -27.39
C ARG A 291 -13.43 28.48 -26.23
N ASP A 292 -12.35 27.72 -26.35
CA ASP A 292 -11.84 26.90 -25.25
C ASP A 292 -11.33 27.78 -24.10
N ILE A 293 -11.61 27.36 -22.88
CA ILE A 293 -11.12 27.98 -21.65
C ILE A 293 -10.08 27.07 -21.03
N GLN A 294 -8.90 27.60 -20.76
CA GLN A 294 -7.86 26.84 -20.05
C GLN A 294 -8.29 26.57 -18.60
N VAL A 295 -8.01 25.36 -18.14
CA VAL A 295 -8.34 24.92 -16.77
C VAL A 295 -7.15 24.23 -16.15
N ASN A 296 -6.97 24.43 -14.85
CA ASN A 296 -5.92 23.83 -14.05
C ASN A 296 -6.56 22.96 -12.96
N VAL A 297 -6.95 21.75 -13.33
CA VAL A 297 -7.70 20.83 -12.48
C VAL A 297 -6.99 19.49 -12.42
N ARG A 298 -6.84 18.93 -11.21
CA ARG A 298 -6.42 17.53 -11.05
C ARG A 298 -7.64 16.63 -11.11
N VAL A 299 -7.57 15.59 -11.94
CA VAL A 299 -8.65 14.59 -12.04
C VAL A 299 -8.31 13.37 -11.18
N VAL A 300 -9.25 12.98 -10.32
CA VAL A 300 -9.24 11.73 -9.58
C VAL A 300 -10.47 10.95 -10.00
N ALA A 301 -10.30 9.80 -10.62
CA ALA A 301 -11.39 8.95 -11.07
C ALA A 301 -11.54 7.72 -10.17
N ALA A 302 -12.74 7.25 -9.96
CA ALA A 302 -13.02 6.02 -9.22
C ALA A 302 -13.95 5.11 -10.01
N THR A 303 -13.76 3.80 -9.84
CA THR A 303 -14.61 2.78 -10.47
C THR A 303 -14.58 1.46 -9.68
N ASN A 304 -15.67 0.71 -9.77
CA ASN A 304 -15.75 -0.68 -9.36
C ASN A 304 -15.67 -1.65 -10.57
N ARG A 305 -15.60 -1.12 -11.80
CA ARG A 305 -15.59 -1.90 -13.04
C ARG A 305 -14.17 -2.06 -13.56
N ASP A 306 -13.96 -3.14 -14.30
CA ASP A 306 -12.74 -3.37 -15.09
C ASP A 306 -12.82 -2.54 -16.39
N LEU A 307 -12.17 -1.36 -16.38
CA LEU A 307 -12.16 -0.46 -17.53
C LEU A 307 -11.39 -1.03 -18.72
N ASP A 308 -10.41 -1.91 -18.52
CA ASP A 308 -9.68 -2.56 -19.59
C ASP A 308 -10.58 -3.55 -20.35
N GLN A 309 -11.30 -4.39 -19.59
CA GLN A 309 -12.30 -5.28 -20.17
C GLN A 309 -13.41 -4.50 -20.89
N MET A 310 -13.87 -3.39 -20.32
CA MET A 310 -14.85 -2.50 -20.98
C MET A 310 -14.30 -1.89 -22.27
N GLY A 311 -13.00 -1.60 -22.33
CA GLY A 311 -12.31 -1.15 -23.54
C GLY A 311 -12.35 -2.18 -24.65
N GLN A 312 -12.07 -3.44 -24.34
CA GLN A 312 -12.18 -4.57 -25.29
C GLN A 312 -13.62 -4.73 -25.82
N GLN A 313 -14.62 -4.40 -25.04
CA GLN A 313 -16.05 -4.41 -25.42
C GLN A 313 -16.52 -3.11 -26.09
N SER A 314 -15.63 -2.16 -26.37
CA SER A 314 -15.94 -0.83 -26.93
C SER A 314 -16.92 0.00 -26.08
N ARG A 315 -17.05 -0.29 -24.79
CA ARG A 315 -17.89 0.43 -23.83
C ARG A 315 -17.14 1.57 -23.12
N PHE A 316 -15.82 1.48 -23.10
CA PHE A 316 -14.94 2.52 -22.59
C PHE A 316 -13.79 2.74 -23.58
N ARG A 317 -13.37 3.99 -23.79
CA ARG A 317 -12.30 4.32 -24.72
C ARG A 317 -10.94 3.94 -24.14
N ALA A 318 -10.15 3.19 -24.89
CA ALA A 318 -8.82 2.76 -24.45
C ALA A 318 -7.85 3.96 -24.26
N ASP A 319 -7.97 5.00 -25.10
CA ASP A 319 -7.15 6.21 -24.99
C ASP A 319 -7.46 6.99 -23.70
N LEU A 320 -8.71 7.10 -23.30
CA LEU A 320 -9.12 7.68 -22.03
C LEU A 320 -8.63 6.83 -20.85
N PHE A 321 -8.75 5.51 -20.90
CA PHE A 321 -8.25 4.61 -19.88
C PHE A 321 -6.76 4.82 -19.64
N HIS A 322 -5.93 4.80 -20.68
CA HIS A 322 -4.49 5.03 -20.55
C HIS A 322 -4.15 6.42 -20.00
N ARG A 323 -4.96 7.43 -20.28
CA ARG A 323 -4.74 8.77 -19.75
C ARG A 323 -5.15 8.90 -18.28
N LEU A 324 -6.16 8.16 -17.81
CA LEU A 324 -6.58 8.13 -16.41
C LEU A 324 -5.69 7.22 -15.56
N ASN A 325 -5.24 6.09 -16.10
CA ASN A 325 -4.48 5.06 -15.39
C ASN A 325 -2.98 5.35 -15.34
N VAL A 326 -2.60 6.60 -15.09
CA VAL A 326 -1.18 6.99 -14.87
C VAL A 326 -0.73 6.63 -13.46
N LEU A 327 -1.56 6.94 -12.47
CA LEU A 327 -1.39 6.52 -11.09
C LEU A 327 -2.61 5.70 -10.70
N SER A 328 -2.42 4.47 -10.25
CA SER A 328 -3.52 3.57 -9.89
C SER A 328 -3.43 3.12 -8.44
N ILE A 329 -4.58 3.12 -7.77
CA ILE A 329 -4.75 2.63 -6.41
C ILE A 329 -5.84 1.57 -6.42
N ARG A 330 -5.48 0.32 -6.07
CA ARG A 330 -6.47 -0.72 -5.82
C ARG A 330 -6.84 -0.73 -4.34
N VAL A 331 -8.11 -0.51 -4.06
CA VAL A 331 -8.65 -0.61 -2.70
C VAL A 331 -9.10 -2.06 -2.47
N PRO A 332 -8.55 -2.78 -1.49
CA PRO A 332 -8.91 -4.16 -1.24
C PRO A 332 -10.38 -4.26 -0.77
N PRO A 333 -11.12 -5.29 -1.18
CA PRO A 333 -12.44 -5.58 -0.62
C PRO A 333 -12.32 -5.95 0.87
N LEU A 334 -13.42 -5.87 1.61
CA LEU A 334 -13.42 -6.13 3.05
C LEU A 334 -13.00 -7.56 3.41
N SER A 335 -13.22 -8.52 2.51
CA SER A 335 -12.78 -9.90 2.63
C SER A 335 -11.25 -10.07 2.65
N GLU A 336 -10.50 -9.16 2.01
CA GLU A 336 -9.03 -9.15 1.98
C GLU A 336 -8.42 -8.34 3.15
N ARG A 337 -9.27 -7.69 4.00
CA ARG A 337 -8.85 -6.85 5.13
C ARG A 337 -9.69 -7.10 6.38
N ALA A 338 -9.80 -8.35 6.80
CA ALA A 338 -10.61 -8.76 7.94
C ALA A 338 -10.23 -8.06 9.26
N ASP A 339 -8.97 -7.64 9.41
CA ASP A 339 -8.47 -6.89 10.57
C ASP A 339 -9.16 -5.51 10.72
N ASP A 340 -9.75 -4.99 9.64
CA ASP A 340 -10.45 -3.71 9.64
C ASP A 340 -11.91 -3.82 10.12
N LEU A 341 -12.46 -5.03 10.24
CA LEU A 341 -13.86 -5.25 10.63
C LEU A 341 -14.18 -4.63 12.00
N ALA A 342 -13.34 -4.91 13.00
CA ALA A 342 -13.57 -4.39 14.36
C ALA A 342 -13.47 -2.85 14.42
N PRO A 343 -12.41 -2.19 13.89
CA PRO A 343 -12.35 -0.73 13.88
C PRO A 343 -13.47 -0.08 13.04
N LEU A 344 -13.88 -0.68 11.92
CA LEU A 344 -15.00 -0.17 11.12
C LEU A 344 -16.32 -0.28 11.89
N THR A 345 -16.59 -1.42 12.52
CA THR A 345 -17.80 -1.61 13.35
C THR A 345 -17.85 -0.58 14.48
N GLN A 346 -16.74 -0.34 15.16
CA GLN A 346 -16.64 0.66 16.23
C GLN A 346 -16.84 2.10 15.72
N HIS A 347 -16.49 2.38 14.49
CA HIS A 347 -16.63 3.71 13.90
C HIS A 347 -18.08 4.03 13.49
N PHE A 348 -18.86 3.02 13.09
CA PHE A 348 -20.23 3.21 12.61
C PHE A 348 -21.32 2.95 13.68
N LEU A 349 -20.96 2.41 14.85
CA LEU A 349 -21.83 2.25 16.02
C LEU A 349 -21.68 3.42 16.99
#